data_6b8b35d6a632b298fc8ada1d7d56760a
#
_entry.id   6b8b35d6a632b298fc8ada1d7d56760a
#
_cell.length_a   1.000
_cell.length_b   1.000
_cell.length_c   1.000
_cell.angle_alpha   90.00
_cell.angle_beta   90.00
_cell.angle_gamma   90.00
#
_symmetry.space_group_name_H-M   'P 1'
#
loop_
_entity.id
_entity.type
_entity.pdbx_description
1 polymer ?
#
loop_
_entity_poly.entity_id
_entity_poly.type
_entity_poly.pdbx_seq_one_letter_code
_entity_poly.pdbx_strand_id
1 'polypeptide(L)'
;MTLIVQNWRNVYPTIAHKSGLDWRLLSMDTKTDGDIDAEVDRKFQCLKSITYVSLARLQPSLSYEPHEHQDHEEIYYIINGSGHIKIGDEIAKFRDGDVIYIPEKTNHSITNDGNEMVEFLAFGGFTGMERGGGG
;
A
#
# COMPACT_ATOMS: atom_id res chain seq x y z
N MET A 1 -2.24 28.03 4.50
CA MET A 1 -2.13 26.57 4.38
C MET A 1 -1.74 25.96 5.71
N THR A 2 -2.42 24.89 6.10
CA THR A 2 -2.11 24.19 7.36
C THR A 2 -0.97 23.20 7.11
N LEU A 3 0.00 23.22 8.01
CA LEU A 3 1.08 22.21 7.97
C LEU A 3 0.51 20.85 8.32
N ILE A 4 0.83 19.86 7.50
CA ILE A 4 0.34 18.50 7.70
C ILE A 4 1.52 17.60 8.05
N VAL A 5 1.47 17.06 9.27
CA VAL A 5 2.46 16.09 9.77
C VAL A 5 1.69 14.96 10.42
N GLN A 6 1.98 13.73 10.01
CA GLN A 6 1.32 12.55 10.55
C GLN A 6 2.36 11.59 11.12
N ASN A 7 1.98 10.94 12.21
CA ASN A 7 2.80 9.89 12.80
C ASN A 7 1.96 8.63 12.94
N TRP A 8 2.51 7.49 12.54
CA TRP A 8 1.78 6.23 12.59
C TRP A 8 1.31 5.86 14.00
N ARG A 9 1.99 6.34 15.03
CA ARG A 9 1.61 6.08 16.43
C ARG A 9 0.28 6.71 16.81
N ASN A 10 -0.16 7.71 16.03
CA ASN A 10 -1.43 8.39 16.25
C ASN A 10 -2.56 7.85 15.37
N VAL A 11 -2.31 6.76 14.66
CA VAL A 11 -3.27 6.17 13.73
C VAL A 11 -3.67 4.79 14.21
N TYR A 12 -4.96 4.48 14.18
CA TYR A 12 -5.41 3.12 14.43
C TYR A 12 -5.23 2.28 13.17
N PRO A 13 -4.56 1.13 13.28
CA PRO A 13 -4.39 0.27 12.11
C PRO A 13 -5.68 -0.42 11.72
N THR A 14 -5.76 -0.81 10.46
CA THR A 14 -6.83 -1.64 9.96
C THR A 14 -6.24 -2.92 9.37
N ILE A 15 -7.07 -3.94 9.22
CA ILE A 15 -6.64 -5.18 8.58
C ILE A 15 -6.71 -4.98 7.08
N ALA A 16 -5.56 -5.15 6.43
CA ALA A 16 -5.46 -5.03 4.98
C ALA A 16 -5.41 -6.42 4.35
N HIS A 17 -6.23 -6.60 3.31
CA HIS A 17 -6.21 -7.81 2.48
C HIS A 17 -6.24 -9.10 3.31
N LYS A 18 -7.04 -9.09 4.38
CA LYS A 18 -7.33 -10.18 5.30
C LYS A 18 -6.21 -10.60 6.25
N SER A 19 -5.00 -10.08 6.09
CA SER A 19 -3.85 -10.59 6.83
C SER A 19 -2.99 -9.56 7.51
N GLY A 20 -2.71 -8.46 6.85
CA GLY A 20 -1.73 -7.49 7.33
C GLY A 20 -2.33 -6.38 8.14
N LEU A 21 -1.48 -5.67 8.86
CA LEU A 21 -1.85 -4.43 9.54
C LEU A 21 -1.43 -3.26 8.66
N ASP A 22 -2.31 -2.29 8.54
CA ASP A 22 -2.07 -1.11 7.71
C ASP A 22 -2.41 0.14 8.52
N TRP A 23 -1.43 1.02 8.68
CA TRP A 23 -1.63 2.34 9.26
C TRP A 23 -1.72 3.32 8.10
N ARG A 24 -2.96 3.69 7.73
CA ARG A 24 -3.19 4.64 6.63
C ARG A 24 -2.89 6.04 7.13
N LEU A 25 -1.77 6.60 6.70
CA LEU A 25 -1.25 7.87 7.19
C LEU A 25 -1.86 9.05 6.46
N LEU A 26 -1.86 9.00 5.15
CA LEU A 26 -2.45 10.01 4.30
C LEU A 26 -3.29 9.34 3.22
N SER A 27 -4.36 10.01 2.80
CA SER A 27 -5.21 9.51 1.74
C SER A 27 -5.77 10.64 0.87
N MET A 28 -6.43 10.27 -0.19
CA MET A 28 -7.31 11.15 -0.94
C MET A 28 -8.63 11.29 -0.18
N ASP A 29 -9.44 12.26 -0.56
CA ASP A 29 -10.77 12.44 0.01
C ASP A 29 -11.78 11.41 -0.49
N THR A 30 -11.42 10.65 -1.53
CA THR A 30 -12.24 9.56 -2.08
C THR A 30 -11.39 8.30 -2.16
N LYS A 31 -12.03 7.15 -2.08
CA LYS A 31 -11.34 5.88 -2.19
C LYS A 31 -11.05 5.53 -3.64
N THR A 32 -9.95 4.82 -3.85
CA THR A 32 -9.59 4.24 -5.14
C THR A 32 -10.05 2.79 -5.21
N ASP A 33 -9.99 2.19 -6.37
CA ASP A 33 -10.43 0.82 -6.58
C ASP A 33 -9.58 -0.18 -5.79
N GLY A 34 -10.22 -1.11 -5.11
CA GLY A 34 -9.54 -2.11 -4.31
C GLY A 34 -8.89 -1.58 -3.05
N ASP A 35 -9.21 -0.37 -2.65
CA ASP A 35 -8.62 0.23 -1.46
C ASP A 35 -9.12 -0.45 -0.19
N ILE A 36 -8.29 -0.38 0.85
CA ILE A 36 -8.65 -0.90 2.16
C ILE A 36 -9.68 0.02 2.83
N ASP A 37 -10.39 -0.52 3.80
CA ASP A 37 -11.42 0.21 4.51
C ASP A 37 -10.84 0.85 5.78
N ALA A 38 -10.03 1.87 5.60
CA ALA A 38 -9.38 2.59 6.67
C ALA A 38 -10.08 3.91 6.93
N GLU A 39 -10.17 4.27 8.21
CA GLU A 39 -10.66 5.59 8.61
C GLU A 39 -9.48 6.54 8.70
N VAL A 40 -9.58 7.66 8.02
CA VAL A 40 -8.55 8.70 8.01
C VAL A 40 -9.19 10.01 8.38
N ASP A 41 -8.62 10.71 9.36
CA ASP A 41 -9.14 12.04 9.73
C ASP A 41 -9.09 12.97 8.53
N ARG A 42 -10.09 13.82 8.41
CA ARG A 42 -10.24 14.70 7.25
C ARG A 42 -9.02 15.54 6.96
N LYS A 43 -8.33 15.99 7.98
CA LYS A 43 -7.09 16.75 7.87
C LYS A 43 -6.03 16.01 7.03
N PHE A 44 -6.00 14.70 7.12
CA PHE A 44 -5.01 13.85 6.45
C PHE A 44 -5.50 13.28 5.13
N GLN A 45 -6.70 13.64 4.70
CA GLN A 45 -7.23 13.30 3.38
C GLN A 45 -6.80 14.37 2.37
N CYS A 46 -5.52 14.63 2.30
CA CYS A 46 -4.96 15.80 1.61
C CYS A 46 -4.38 15.48 0.23
N LEU A 47 -4.29 14.22 -0.13
CA LEU A 47 -3.61 13.83 -1.36
C LEU A 47 -4.45 14.13 -2.60
N LYS A 48 -3.78 14.53 -3.67
CA LYS A 48 -4.44 14.92 -4.93
C LYS A 48 -4.17 13.92 -6.06
N SER A 49 -2.97 13.38 -6.12
CA SER A 49 -2.59 12.42 -7.17
C SER A 49 -1.99 11.15 -6.60
N ILE A 50 -1.33 11.22 -5.48
CA ILE A 50 -0.91 10.03 -4.74
C ILE A 50 -2.15 9.48 -4.05
N THR A 51 -2.44 8.21 -4.24
CA THR A 51 -3.72 7.64 -3.78
C THR A 51 -3.75 7.42 -2.27
N TYR A 52 -2.61 7.06 -1.70
CA TYR A 52 -2.48 6.85 -0.25
C TYR A 52 -1.01 6.76 0.13
N VAL A 53 -0.75 6.89 1.43
CA VAL A 53 0.55 6.59 2.05
C VAL A 53 0.26 5.79 3.31
N SER A 54 0.79 4.58 3.39
CA SER A 54 0.58 3.69 4.54
C SER A 54 1.88 3.07 5.03
N LEU A 55 1.94 2.86 6.34
CA LEU A 55 2.88 1.92 6.92
C LEU A 55 2.17 0.60 7.06
N ALA A 56 2.78 -0.48 6.60
CA ALA A 56 2.17 -1.81 6.62
C ALA A 56 3.08 -2.81 7.31
N ARG A 57 2.47 -3.76 8.01
CA ARG A 57 3.18 -4.87 8.63
C ARG A 57 2.46 -6.17 8.34
N LEU A 58 3.24 -7.20 8.01
CA LEU A 58 2.73 -8.53 7.71
C LEU A 58 3.47 -9.53 8.58
N GLN A 59 2.71 -10.25 9.39
CA GLN A 59 3.26 -11.23 10.32
C GLN A 59 3.85 -12.44 9.59
N PRO A 60 4.78 -13.16 10.23
CA PRO A 60 5.34 -14.38 9.65
C PRO A 60 4.27 -15.35 9.21
N SER A 61 4.51 -16.00 8.07
CA SER A 61 3.65 -17.02 7.48
C SER A 61 2.33 -16.52 6.90
N LEU A 62 2.10 -15.22 6.89
CA LEU A 62 0.89 -14.67 6.31
C LEU A 62 1.14 -14.05 4.94
N SER A 63 0.08 -13.98 4.16
CA SER A 63 0.07 -13.39 2.82
C SER A 63 -1.11 -12.44 2.71
N TYR A 64 -0.96 -11.39 1.91
CA TYR A 64 -2.11 -10.63 1.45
C TYR A 64 -2.94 -11.51 0.52
N GLU A 65 -4.26 -11.42 0.63
CA GLU A 65 -5.13 -12.02 -0.38
C GLU A 65 -4.80 -11.41 -1.74
N PRO A 66 -4.66 -12.23 -2.79
CA PRO A 66 -4.38 -11.70 -4.12
C PRO A 66 -5.45 -10.68 -4.55
N HIS A 67 -5.00 -9.56 -5.06
CA HIS A 67 -5.90 -8.47 -5.46
C HIS A 67 -5.25 -7.62 -6.55
N GLU A 68 -6.04 -6.78 -7.17
CA GLU A 68 -5.56 -5.84 -8.16
C GLU A 68 -6.28 -4.50 -8.05
N HIS A 69 -5.66 -3.46 -8.58
CA HIS A 69 -6.21 -2.12 -8.60
C HIS A 69 -6.38 -1.67 -10.04
N GLN A 70 -7.52 -1.07 -10.35
CA GLN A 70 -7.84 -0.69 -11.73
C GLN A 70 -7.36 0.71 -12.08
N ASP A 71 -7.16 1.56 -11.10
CA ASP A 71 -6.98 2.99 -11.29
C ASP A 71 -5.69 3.56 -10.71
N HIS A 72 -4.80 2.72 -10.19
CA HIS A 72 -3.53 3.21 -9.65
C HIS A 72 -2.44 2.14 -9.68
N GLU A 73 -1.21 2.60 -9.71
CA GLU A 73 -0.01 1.79 -9.51
C GLU A 73 0.45 1.93 -8.07
N GLU A 74 1.24 0.99 -7.59
CA GLU A 74 1.71 1.00 -6.21
C GLU A 74 3.21 0.78 -6.12
N ILE A 75 3.79 1.29 -5.03
CA ILE A 75 5.17 1.03 -4.67
C ILE A 75 5.18 0.55 -3.23
N TYR A 76 5.92 -0.53 -2.98
CA TYR A 76 6.25 -0.99 -1.64
C TYR A 76 7.75 -0.81 -1.42
N TYR A 77 8.12 -0.09 -0.39
CA TYR A 77 9.52 0.00 0.05
C TYR A 77 9.67 -0.84 1.31
N ILE A 78 10.48 -1.90 1.24
CA ILE A 78 10.65 -2.84 2.35
C ILE A 78 11.60 -2.24 3.37
N ILE A 79 11.08 -1.94 4.55
CA ILE A 79 11.84 -1.38 5.65
C ILE A 79 12.55 -2.49 6.42
N ASN A 80 11.85 -3.60 6.65
CA ASN A 80 12.39 -4.73 7.41
C ASN A 80 11.74 -6.03 6.96
N GLY A 81 12.51 -7.10 6.99
CA GLY A 81 12.01 -8.44 6.73
C GLY A 81 12.28 -8.92 5.33
N SER A 82 11.83 -10.14 5.04
CA SER A 82 12.02 -10.81 3.76
C SER A 82 10.82 -11.68 3.43
N GLY A 83 10.67 -11.99 2.17
CA GLY A 83 9.57 -12.81 1.71
C GLY A 83 9.59 -12.93 0.21
N HIS A 84 8.41 -13.16 -0.37
CA HIS A 84 8.28 -13.14 -1.82
C HIS A 84 7.03 -12.38 -2.24
N ILE A 85 7.09 -11.85 -3.44
CA ILE A 85 6.00 -11.11 -4.06
C ILE A 85 5.63 -11.81 -5.36
N LYS A 86 4.34 -11.99 -5.58
CA LYS A 86 3.83 -12.48 -6.86
C LYS A 86 3.11 -11.33 -7.55
N ILE A 87 3.52 -11.06 -8.78
CA ILE A 87 2.92 -10.02 -9.62
C ILE A 87 2.60 -10.65 -10.97
N GLY A 88 1.32 -10.75 -11.30
CA GLY A 88 0.91 -11.53 -12.46
C GLY A 88 1.34 -12.97 -12.29
N ASP A 89 2.11 -13.48 -13.22
CA ASP A 89 2.64 -14.86 -13.18
C ASP A 89 4.08 -14.93 -12.68
N GLU A 90 4.68 -13.82 -12.33
CA GLU A 90 6.07 -13.77 -11.89
C GLU A 90 6.17 -13.72 -10.37
N ILE A 91 7.17 -14.42 -9.84
CA ILE A 91 7.45 -14.44 -8.40
C ILE A 91 8.89 -14.02 -8.20
N ALA A 92 9.12 -13.13 -7.24
CA ALA A 92 10.46 -12.70 -6.87
C ALA A 92 10.59 -12.66 -5.35
N LYS A 93 11.79 -12.92 -4.87
CA LYS A 93 12.11 -12.74 -3.45
C LYS A 93 12.43 -11.28 -3.19
N PHE A 94 12.11 -10.83 -1.98
CA PHE A 94 12.47 -9.49 -1.53
C PHE A 94 13.10 -9.54 -0.14
N ARG A 95 13.78 -8.47 0.19
CA ARG A 95 14.34 -8.24 1.51
C ARG A 95 14.34 -6.75 1.83
N ASP A 96 14.75 -6.42 3.05
CA ASP A 96 14.87 -5.02 3.47
C ASP A 96 15.73 -4.23 2.47
N GLY A 97 15.29 -3.03 2.18
CA GLY A 97 15.93 -2.15 1.21
C GLY A 97 15.41 -2.28 -0.22
N ASP A 98 14.59 -3.28 -0.50
CA ASP A 98 14.03 -3.45 -1.84
C ASP A 98 12.83 -2.55 -2.07
N VAL A 99 12.72 -2.09 -3.31
CA VAL A 99 11.54 -1.38 -3.82
C VAL A 99 10.82 -2.31 -4.78
N ILE A 100 9.53 -2.47 -4.57
CA ILE A 100 8.69 -3.31 -5.43
C ILE A 100 7.70 -2.40 -6.16
N TYR A 101 7.66 -2.52 -7.48
CA TYR A 101 6.70 -1.81 -8.31
C TYR A 101 5.54 -2.73 -8.69
N ILE A 102 4.33 -2.27 -8.46
CA ILE A 102 3.11 -3.02 -8.78
C ILE A 102 2.32 -2.21 -9.81
N PRO A 103 2.23 -2.68 -11.05
CA PRO A 103 1.45 -1.99 -12.08
C PRO A 103 -0.04 -2.03 -11.79
N GLU A 104 -0.77 -1.08 -12.35
CA GLU A 104 -2.24 -1.14 -12.32
C GLU A 104 -2.74 -2.40 -13.03
N LYS A 105 -3.96 -2.81 -12.73
CA LYS A 105 -4.65 -3.93 -13.40
C LYS A 105 -3.86 -5.23 -13.37
N THR A 106 -3.06 -5.41 -12.35
CA THR A 106 -2.20 -6.60 -12.25
C THR A 106 -2.42 -7.26 -10.89
N ASN A 107 -2.82 -8.52 -10.93
CA ASN A 107 -3.05 -9.30 -9.72
C ASN A 107 -1.72 -9.48 -8.98
N HIS A 108 -1.73 -9.23 -7.68
CA HIS A 108 -0.51 -9.33 -6.87
C HIS A 108 -0.79 -9.80 -5.45
N SER A 109 0.23 -10.34 -4.82
CA SER A 109 0.16 -10.82 -3.44
C SER A 109 1.56 -10.82 -2.82
N ILE A 110 1.69 -10.25 -1.64
CA ILE A 110 2.93 -10.27 -0.87
C ILE A 110 2.82 -11.34 0.22
N THR A 111 3.89 -12.09 0.44
CA THR A 111 3.95 -13.16 1.43
C THR A 111 5.17 -12.98 2.32
N ASN A 112 4.97 -13.11 3.62
CA ASN A 112 6.05 -13.20 4.59
C ASN A 112 6.37 -14.67 4.83
N ASP A 113 7.44 -15.16 4.25
CA ASP A 113 7.87 -16.54 4.41
C ASP A 113 9.05 -16.69 5.38
N GLY A 114 9.36 -15.62 6.10
CA GLY A 114 10.42 -15.60 7.09
C GLY A 114 9.90 -15.75 8.51
N ASN A 115 10.78 -15.46 9.47
CA ASN A 115 10.49 -15.57 10.90
C ASN A 115 10.25 -14.22 11.57
N GLU A 116 10.51 -13.14 10.86
CA GLU A 116 10.35 -11.78 11.38
C GLU A 116 9.19 -11.09 10.72
N MET A 117 8.70 -10.03 11.36
CA MET A 117 7.69 -9.18 10.78
C MET A 117 8.23 -8.51 9.51
N VAL A 118 7.47 -8.53 8.43
CA VAL A 118 7.76 -7.71 7.26
C VAL A 118 7.13 -6.35 7.49
N GLU A 119 7.90 -5.29 7.37
CA GLU A 119 7.43 -3.93 7.48
C GLU A 119 7.76 -3.17 6.20
N PHE A 120 6.79 -2.48 5.65
CA PHE A 120 7.00 -1.72 4.42
C PHE A 120 6.15 -0.46 4.36
N LEU A 121 6.68 0.51 3.62
CA LEU A 121 5.94 1.71 3.28
C LEU A 121 5.27 1.47 1.94
N ALA A 122 3.97 1.73 1.87
CA ALA A 122 3.20 1.56 0.65
C ALA A 122 2.58 2.88 0.23
N PHE A 123 2.63 3.18 -1.05
CA PHE A 123 1.95 4.34 -1.61
C PHE A 123 1.62 4.09 -3.07
N GLY A 124 0.64 4.84 -3.58
CA GLY A 124 0.16 4.63 -4.93
C GLY A 124 0.04 5.92 -5.72
N GLY A 125 -0.01 5.79 -7.02
CA GLY A 125 -0.19 6.89 -7.95
C GLY A 125 -1.39 6.64 -8.85
N PHE A 126 -2.23 7.64 -9.01
CA PHE A 126 -3.44 7.52 -9.79
C PHE A 126 -3.13 7.45 -11.29
N THR A 127 -3.65 6.41 -11.96
CA THR A 127 -3.39 6.16 -13.39
C THR A 127 -4.66 5.95 -14.19
N GLY A 128 -5.73 5.57 -13.51
CA GLY A 128 -6.89 5.00 -14.19
C GLY A 128 -7.80 5.97 -14.87
N MET A 129 -7.62 7.26 -14.66
CA MET A 129 -8.54 8.24 -15.19
C MET A 129 -7.85 9.21 -16.12
N GLU A 130 -8.65 9.80 -16.97
CA GLU A 130 -8.16 10.90 -17.75
C GLU A 130 -7.78 12.04 -16.86
N ARG A 131 -6.55 12.38 -16.89
CA ARG A 131 -6.01 13.42 -16.09
C ARG A 131 -6.11 14.72 -16.85
N GLY A 132 -7.20 15.43 -16.62
CA GLY A 132 -7.34 16.72 -17.24
C GLY A 132 -7.29 16.66 -18.73
N GLY A 133 -7.99 15.73 -19.32
CA GLY A 133 -8.13 15.65 -20.76
C GLY A 133 -6.84 15.79 -21.55
N GLY A 134 -5.83 15.96 -20.89
CA GLY A 134 -4.59 16.07 -21.58
C GLY A 134 -3.74 14.90 -21.30
N GLY A 135 -4.28 14.27 -20.47
CA GLY A 135 -3.67 13.03 -20.14
C GLY A 135 -2.22 12.98 -20.27
#